data_67272158466c0eabde89b2977fe183fe
#
_entry.id   67272158466c0eabde89b2977fe183fe
#
_cell.length_a   1.000
_cell.length_b   1.000
_cell.length_c   1.000
_cell.angle_alpha   90.00
_cell.angle_beta   90.00
_cell.angle_gamma   90.00
#
_symmetry.space_group_name_H-M   'P 1'
#
loop_
_entity.id
_entity.type
_entity.pdbx_description
1 polymer ?
#
loop_
_entity_poly.entity_id
_entity_poly.type
_entity_poly.pdbx_seq_one_letter_code
_entity_poly.pdbx_strand_id
1 'polypeptide(L)'
;MKHVRRYFLLLAIICVTGVMLTRPQVRHLAGQASESLQSYYVSARADAVNEKGFTLSYNGTLLDIENMRMSSGMNLLIPLSDVVRYFGASVTVGEKGECFVQGQYLENAAFVDERMPERIMIDMTAAAPALGLEYRWDDGARAASLDVQQNQELPGYFDLRETRALNRVENQGTFGTCWAFASTAALETVLSGDETLDFSVDHMTMNSGFNIGPAEGGDYNMALAYLASWRGPVLEENDPYGDGMTDGSLTAVKHLQEARFLDERNLEQIKAMILRYGGVESSLYMSIENAWDSSEDYAPGTASYYYAGGEKPNHDVVIIGWDDDYSRENFSHAPENNGAFLCRNSWGEEFGDGGYFYVSYEDSNLGNNSVIYTRLDETDNYDGIYQSDLLGWVGTLGYKEPSAWFSNVYTAEADEILKAVSFYAVDDHTTWELYAVPDYSGMESLAQPVYLGSGYFENGGYYTVDIPEMLSLSAGSRFAVMVRITTENSERPIAIEYPASDLTAGADLSDGEGYISYDGNQWVSAETEYGCNLCLKAFTVNKESLYE
;
A
#
# COMPACT_ATOMS: atom_id res chain seq x y z
N MET A 1 -8.76 -4.66 42.98
CA MET A 1 -7.89 -5.85 43.25
C MET A 1 -8.68 -7.13 43.61
N LYS A 2 -9.79 -7.12 44.35
CA LYS A 2 -10.54 -8.36 44.69
C LYS A 2 -11.31 -8.98 43.52
N HIS A 3 -11.76 -8.18 42.55
CA HIS A 3 -12.50 -8.67 41.37
C HIS A 3 -11.56 -9.23 40.28
N VAL A 4 -10.39 -8.64 40.09
CA VAL A 4 -9.36 -9.13 39.13
C VAL A 4 -8.86 -10.53 39.51
N ARG A 5 -8.70 -10.83 40.81
CA ARG A 5 -8.32 -12.18 41.27
C ARG A 5 -9.39 -13.25 40.99
N ARG A 6 -10.67 -12.90 40.97
CA ARG A 6 -11.75 -13.84 40.61
C ARG A 6 -11.76 -14.19 39.12
N TYR A 7 -11.46 -13.25 38.23
CA TYR A 7 -11.39 -13.50 36.80
C TYR A 7 -10.16 -14.31 36.39
N PHE A 8 -8.99 -14.07 37.02
CA PHE A 8 -7.82 -14.93 36.83
C PHE A 8 -8.04 -16.36 37.33
N LEU A 9 -8.83 -16.55 38.38
CA LEU A 9 -9.17 -17.90 38.84
C LEU A 9 -10.13 -18.60 37.88
N LEU A 10 -11.03 -17.90 37.22
CA LEU A 10 -11.93 -18.47 36.21
C LEU A 10 -11.17 -18.85 34.92
N LEU A 11 -10.24 -18.01 34.45
CA LEU A 11 -9.37 -18.34 33.32
C LEU A 11 -8.44 -19.54 33.64
N ALA A 12 -7.88 -19.61 34.83
CA ALA A 12 -7.04 -20.74 35.26
C ALA A 12 -7.83 -22.06 35.36
N ILE A 13 -9.10 -22.00 35.74
CA ILE A 13 -10.00 -23.19 35.78
C ILE A 13 -10.37 -23.66 34.36
N ILE A 14 -10.50 -22.74 33.39
CA ILE A 14 -10.76 -23.08 31.97
C ILE A 14 -9.52 -23.70 31.30
N CYS A 15 -8.31 -23.26 31.68
CA CYS A 15 -7.06 -23.83 31.16
C CYS A 15 -6.69 -25.19 31.76
N VAL A 16 -7.19 -25.58 32.92
CA VAL A 16 -6.86 -26.86 33.59
C VAL A 16 -7.81 -28.01 33.22
N THR A 17 -8.96 -27.72 32.63
CA THR A 17 -9.91 -28.75 32.16
C THR A 17 -9.95 -28.86 30.64
N GLY A 18 -8.85 -29.22 30.00
CA GLY A 18 -8.65 -29.36 28.54
C GLY A 18 -9.50 -30.44 27.85
N VAL A 19 -10.78 -30.64 28.19
CA VAL A 19 -11.62 -31.72 27.60
C VAL A 19 -13.03 -31.27 27.18
N MET A 20 -13.40 -30.00 27.17
CA MET A 20 -14.80 -29.62 26.79
C MET A 20 -14.95 -28.39 25.87
N LEU A 21 -14.12 -28.21 24.87
CA LEU A 21 -14.25 -27.11 23.91
C LEU A 21 -15.12 -27.39 22.67
N THR A 22 -15.92 -28.45 22.67
CA THR A 22 -16.78 -28.82 21.52
C THR A 22 -18.27 -28.49 21.68
N ARG A 23 -18.70 -27.85 22.78
CA ARG A 23 -20.11 -27.50 22.96
C ARG A 23 -20.39 -26.03 22.61
N PRO A 24 -21.45 -25.73 21.81
CA PRO A 24 -21.81 -24.38 21.40
C PRO A 24 -21.99 -23.39 22.56
N GLN A 25 -22.46 -23.87 23.72
CA GLN A 25 -22.65 -23.07 24.92
C GLN A 25 -21.34 -22.54 25.53
N VAL A 26 -20.23 -23.26 25.38
CA VAL A 26 -18.92 -22.82 25.89
C VAL A 26 -18.32 -21.75 24.97
N ARG A 27 -18.55 -21.86 23.67
CA ARG A 27 -18.15 -20.81 22.70
C ARG A 27 -18.91 -19.52 22.93
N HIS A 28 -20.21 -19.59 23.24
CA HIS A 28 -21.02 -18.40 23.54
C HIS A 28 -20.55 -17.70 24.83
N LEU A 29 -20.22 -18.46 25.88
CA LEU A 29 -19.67 -17.91 27.13
C LEU A 29 -18.24 -17.36 26.96
N ALA A 30 -17.42 -17.95 26.09
CA ALA A 30 -16.10 -17.42 25.76
C ALA A 30 -16.21 -16.13 24.95
N GLY A 31 -17.14 -16.03 23.99
CA GLY A 31 -17.45 -14.80 23.26
C GLY A 31 -17.91 -13.67 24.18
N GLN A 32 -18.87 -13.95 25.08
CA GLN A 32 -19.34 -12.96 26.06
C GLN A 32 -18.25 -12.52 27.05
N ALA A 33 -17.33 -13.42 27.42
CA ALA A 33 -16.18 -13.09 28.27
C ALA A 33 -15.15 -12.22 27.51
N SER A 34 -14.97 -12.47 26.22
CA SER A 34 -14.11 -11.65 25.35
C SER A 34 -14.71 -10.24 25.15
N GLU A 35 -16.00 -10.15 24.84
CA GLU A 35 -16.69 -8.84 24.73
C GLU A 35 -16.70 -8.06 26.05
N SER A 36 -16.89 -8.73 27.19
CA SER A 36 -16.83 -8.05 28.49
C SER A 36 -15.42 -7.64 28.89
N LEU A 37 -14.38 -8.37 28.48
CA LEU A 37 -12.99 -7.98 28.67
C LEU A 37 -12.61 -6.81 27.75
N GLN A 38 -13.05 -6.86 26.51
CA GLN A 38 -12.82 -5.79 25.55
C GLN A 38 -13.54 -4.50 25.98
N SER A 39 -14.78 -4.58 26.45
CA SER A 39 -15.50 -3.44 27.01
C SER A 39 -14.85 -2.91 28.31
N TYR A 40 -14.28 -3.78 29.14
CA TYR A 40 -13.53 -3.37 30.32
C TYR A 40 -12.22 -2.66 29.97
N TYR A 41 -11.46 -3.17 28.98
CA TYR A 41 -10.26 -2.50 28.49
C TYR A 41 -10.56 -1.16 27.83
N VAL A 42 -11.62 -1.08 27.04
CA VAL A 42 -12.10 0.17 26.44
C VAL A 42 -12.54 1.16 27.52
N SER A 43 -13.28 0.72 28.54
CA SER A 43 -13.67 1.57 29.67
C SER A 43 -12.47 2.03 30.53
N ALA A 44 -11.51 1.15 30.81
CA ALA A 44 -10.30 1.49 31.55
C ALA A 44 -9.39 2.46 30.76
N ARG A 45 -9.31 2.32 29.45
CA ARG A 45 -8.61 3.27 28.56
C ARG A 45 -9.34 4.61 28.49
N ALA A 46 -10.67 4.61 28.38
CA ALA A 46 -11.46 5.83 28.39
C ALA A 46 -11.24 6.62 29.70
N ASP A 47 -11.17 5.95 30.86
CA ASP A 47 -10.90 6.59 32.13
C ASP A 47 -9.47 7.19 32.18
N ALA A 48 -8.47 6.48 31.64
CA ALA A 48 -7.08 6.98 31.55
C ALA A 48 -6.96 8.21 30.61
N VAL A 49 -7.73 8.23 29.52
CA VAL A 49 -7.77 9.36 28.57
C VAL A 49 -8.53 10.53 29.18
N ASN A 50 -9.57 10.31 29.99
CA ASN A 50 -10.29 11.37 30.70
C ASN A 50 -9.42 12.13 31.71
N GLU A 51 -8.36 11.54 32.25
CA GLU A 51 -7.37 12.25 33.07
C GLU A 51 -6.61 13.34 32.25
N LYS A 52 -6.54 13.21 30.92
CA LYS A 52 -5.95 14.20 30.00
C LYS A 52 -6.93 15.33 29.62
N GLY A 53 -8.18 15.22 30.00
CA GLY A 53 -9.21 16.27 29.85
C GLY A 53 -10.07 16.20 28.58
N PHE A 54 -9.78 15.29 27.64
CA PHE A 54 -10.62 14.97 26.48
C PHE A 54 -10.27 13.59 25.91
N THR A 55 -11.17 13.04 25.10
CA THR A 55 -10.99 11.78 24.39
C THR A 55 -10.84 12.00 22.89
N LEU A 56 -10.23 11.04 22.20
CA LEU A 56 -10.17 10.99 20.74
C LEU A 56 -10.68 9.62 20.27
N SER A 57 -11.54 9.62 19.27
CA SER A 57 -11.94 8.40 18.56
C SER A 57 -11.60 8.49 17.07
N TYR A 58 -11.37 7.32 16.47
CA TYR A 58 -11.23 7.12 15.04
C TYR A 58 -12.24 6.06 14.59
N ASN A 59 -13.14 6.41 13.69
CA ASN A 59 -14.28 5.56 13.28
C ASN A 59 -15.02 4.92 14.47
N GLY A 60 -15.28 5.73 15.50
CA GLY A 60 -15.94 5.29 16.71
C GLY A 60 -15.09 4.51 17.71
N THR A 61 -13.84 4.15 17.35
CA THR A 61 -12.90 3.45 18.25
C THR A 61 -12.06 4.46 19.02
N LEU A 62 -12.03 4.37 20.35
CA LEU A 62 -11.19 5.25 21.17
C LEU A 62 -9.71 4.98 20.96
N LEU A 63 -8.96 6.05 20.70
CA LEU A 63 -7.50 6.01 20.54
C LEU A 63 -6.80 6.39 21.84
N ASP A 64 -5.77 5.64 22.21
CA ASP A 64 -4.90 5.94 23.34
C ASP A 64 -3.60 6.58 22.83
N ILE A 65 -3.65 7.89 22.59
CA ILE A 65 -2.51 8.68 22.12
C ILE A 65 -1.93 9.46 23.28
N GLU A 66 -0.69 9.15 23.65
CA GLU A 66 0.06 9.95 24.62
C GLU A 66 0.36 11.33 24.02
N ASN A 67 0.38 12.35 24.84
CA ASN A 67 0.80 13.72 24.48
C ASN A 67 -0.03 14.43 23.40
N MET A 68 -1.20 13.90 22.98
CA MET A 68 -2.14 14.69 22.20
C MET A 68 -2.62 15.91 23.00
N ARG A 69 -2.95 17.01 22.31
CA ARG A 69 -3.34 18.29 22.94
C ARG A 69 -4.38 19.01 22.13
N MET A 70 -5.12 19.88 22.82
CA MET A 70 -5.87 20.95 22.18
C MET A 70 -5.08 22.25 22.25
N SER A 71 -4.93 22.95 21.15
CA SER A 71 -4.39 24.30 21.12
C SER A 71 -5.39 25.30 21.73
N SER A 72 -4.93 26.52 22.00
CA SER A 72 -5.81 27.61 22.43
C SER A 72 -6.88 27.99 21.38
N GLY A 73 -6.64 27.64 20.11
CA GLY A 73 -7.57 27.81 18.99
C GLY A 73 -8.51 26.62 18.78
N MET A 74 -8.56 25.65 19.71
CA MET A 74 -9.36 24.41 19.61
C MET A 74 -8.91 23.46 18.49
N ASN A 75 -7.66 23.57 18.05
CA ASN A 75 -7.09 22.62 17.09
C ASN A 75 -6.55 21.39 17.81
N LEU A 76 -6.85 20.22 17.29
CA LEU A 76 -6.34 18.94 17.78
C LEU A 76 -4.90 18.73 17.28
N LEU A 77 -3.95 18.71 18.21
CA LEU A 77 -2.54 18.44 17.91
C LEU A 77 -2.19 17.02 18.33
N ILE A 78 -1.70 16.23 17.38
CA ILE A 78 -1.27 14.83 17.59
C ILE A 78 0.21 14.72 17.22
N PRO A 79 1.04 13.95 17.97
CA PRO A 79 2.41 13.67 17.56
C PRO A 79 2.47 13.08 16.15
N LEU A 80 3.45 13.53 15.35
CA LEU A 80 3.65 13.03 13.97
C LEU A 80 3.70 11.49 13.92
N SER A 81 4.42 10.87 14.86
CA SER A 81 4.51 9.41 14.99
C SER A 81 3.15 8.73 15.14
N ASP A 82 2.22 9.37 15.88
CA ASP A 82 0.89 8.82 16.08
C ASP A 82 -0.04 9.10 14.90
N VAL A 83 0.19 10.20 14.16
CA VAL A 83 -0.54 10.44 12.89
C VAL A 83 -0.19 9.37 11.86
N VAL A 84 1.09 9.06 11.70
CA VAL A 84 1.55 7.97 10.84
C VAL A 84 0.99 6.61 11.31
N ARG A 85 1.10 6.35 12.63
CA ARG A 85 0.72 5.07 13.23
C ARG A 85 -0.79 4.75 13.13
N TYR A 86 -1.65 5.71 13.48
CA TYR A 86 -3.08 5.45 13.60
C TYR A 86 -3.88 5.71 12.31
N PHE A 87 -3.35 6.56 11.44
CA PHE A 87 -4.07 6.96 10.22
C PHE A 87 -3.38 6.50 8.94
N GLY A 88 -2.27 5.74 9.05
CA GLY A 88 -1.50 5.29 7.89
C GLY A 88 -1.03 6.44 7.00
N ALA A 89 -0.80 7.62 7.62
CA ALA A 89 -0.55 8.84 6.89
C ALA A 89 0.90 8.91 6.40
N SER A 90 1.11 9.27 5.14
CA SER A 90 2.40 9.82 4.70
C SER A 90 2.46 11.28 5.12
N VAL A 91 3.41 11.62 6.01
CA VAL A 91 3.61 12.99 6.49
C VAL A 91 5.08 13.34 6.38
N THR A 92 5.39 14.38 5.61
CA THR A 92 6.73 14.95 5.51
C THR A 92 6.74 16.35 6.10
N VAL A 93 7.72 16.66 6.94
CA VAL A 93 7.89 17.98 7.54
C VAL A 93 9.28 18.49 7.20
N GLY A 94 9.35 19.56 6.41
CA GLY A 94 10.60 20.21 6.02
C GLY A 94 11.23 21.04 7.15
N GLU A 95 12.51 21.41 6.99
CA GLU A 95 13.29 22.16 7.99
C GLU A 95 12.68 23.51 8.38
N LYS A 96 11.88 24.12 7.51
CA LYS A 96 11.19 25.39 7.77
C LYS A 96 9.76 25.20 8.28
N GLY A 97 9.37 23.95 8.57
CA GLY A 97 8.04 23.60 9.02
C GLY A 97 7.01 23.41 7.90
N GLU A 98 7.47 23.30 6.64
CA GLU A 98 6.60 22.88 5.55
C GLU A 98 6.04 21.50 5.87
N CYS A 99 4.72 21.35 5.84
CA CYS A 99 4.06 20.08 6.13
C CYS A 99 3.34 19.56 4.89
N PHE A 100 3.67 18.33 4.52
CA PHE A 100 2.97 17.61 3.45
C PHE A 100 2.29 16.40 4.09
N VAL A 101 1.00 16.25 3.86
CA VAL A 101 0.21 15.09 4.28
C VAL A 101 -0.36 14.45 3.03
N GLN A 102 -0.04 13.18 2.78
CA GLN A 102 -0.39 12.48 1.55
C GLN A 102 0.04 13.25 0.28
N GLY A 103 1.23 13.86 0.31
CA GLY A 103 1.75 14.70 -0.77
C GLY A 103 1.10 16.09 -0.88
N GLN A 104 0.04 16.39 -0.15
CA GLN A 104 -0.62 17.70 -0.16
C GLN A 104 0.05 18.67 0.81
N TYR A 105 0.52 19.81 0.32
CA TYR A 105 1.06 20.90 1.16
C TYR A 105 -0.02 21.49 2.07
N LEU A 106 0.27 21.56 3.36
CA LEU A 106 -0.61 22.16 4.37
C LEU A 106 0.13 23.26 5.11
N GLU A 107 -0.32 24.49 4.92
CA GLU A 107 0.27 25.66 5.58
C GLU A 107 0.00 25.62 7.09
N ASN A 108 1.07 25.77 7.89
CA ASN A 108 1.01 25.81 9.36
C ASN A 108 0.40 24.56 10.02
N ALA A 109 0.49 23.37 9.39
CA ALA A 109 -0.05 22.13 9.94
C ALA A 109 0.94 21.37 10.85
N ALA A 110 2.23 21.71 10.85
CA ALA A 110 3.26 21.09 11.69
C ALA A 110 3.85 22.08 12.68
N PHE A 111 4.04 21.65 13.94
CA PHE A 111 4.57 22.45 15.03
C PHE A 111 5.57 21.67 15.85
N VAL A 112 6.65 22.30 16.27
CA VAL A 112 7.55 21.71 17.29
C VAL A 112 6.87 21.76 18.65
N ASP A 113 6.93 20.64 19.40
CA ASP A 113 6.42 20.61 20.76
C ASP A 113 7.29 21.46 21.70
N GLU A 114 6.77 22.55 22.23
CA GLU A 114 7.51 23.44 23.15
C GLU A 114 8.03 22.72 24.41
N ARG A 115 7.43 21.60 24.79
CA ARG A 115 7.82 20.79 25.97
C ARG A 115 8.86 19.74 25.64
N MET A 116 8.89 19.29 24.39
CA MET A 116 9.80 18.26 23.87
C MET A 116 10.21 18.70 22.44
N PRO A 117 11.27 19.51 22.30
CA PRO A 117 11.67 20.11 21.02
C PRO A 117 12.01 19.09 19.91
N GLU A 118 12.28 17.85 20.27
CA GLU A 118 12.49 16.74 19.33
C GLU A 118 11.17 16.14 18.77
N ARG A 119 10.02 16.60 19.28
CA ARG A 119 8.71 16.09 18.88
C ARG A 119 8.01 17.08 17.94
N ILE A 120 7.58 16.58 16.80
CA ILE A 120 6.73 17.30 15.87
C ILE A 120 5.28 16.94 16.16
N MET A 121 4.42 17.96 16.21
CA MET A 121 2.97 17.82 16.38
C MET A 121 2.28 18.23 15.08
N ILE A 122 1.31 17.45 14.65
CA ILE A 122 0.48 17.73 13.48
C ILE A 122 -0.88 18.24 13.93
N ASP A 123 -1.32 19.32 13.31
CA ASP A 123 -2.67 19.86 13.47
C ASP A 123 -3.67 19.02 12.67
N MET A 124 -4.33 18.11 13.35
CA MET A 124 -5.32 17.23 12.72
C MET A 124 -6.56 17.96 12.23
N THR A 125 -6.84 19.16 12.74
CA THR A 125 -7.94 19.98 12.22
C THR A 125 -7.66 20.43 10.78
N ALA A 126 -6.37 20.68 10.46
CA ALA A 126 -5.92 21.01 9.12
C ALA A 126 -5.60 19.76 8.27
N ALA A 127 -5.07 18.70 8.89
CA ALA A 127 -4.59 17.51 8.19
C ALA A 127 -5.69 16.48 7.87
N ALA A 128 -6.77 16.44 8.66
CA ALA A 128 -7.83 15.46 8.47
C ALA A 128 -8.43 15.42 7.05
N PRO A 129 -8.72 16.55 6.38
CA PRO A 129 -9.22 16.50 5.01
C PRO A 129 -8.27 15.84 4.01
N ALA A 130 -6.95 16.07 4.14
CA ALA A 130 -5.95 15.44 3.28
C ALA A 130 -5.85 13.92 3.50
N LEU A 131 -6.28 13.45 4.67
CA LEU A 131 -6.41 12.04 5.02
C LEU A 131 -7.79 11.45 4.67
N GLY A 132 -8.69 12.26 4.07
CA GLY A 132 -10.08 11.84 3.84
C GLY A 132 -10.87 11.66 5.13
N LEU A 133 -10.50 12.37 6.19
CA LEU A 133 -11.15 12.31 7.49
C LEU A 133 -11.97 13.56 7.75
N GLU A 134 -13.07 13.42 8.47
CA GLU A 134 -13.84 14.52 9.05
C GLU A 134 -13.46 14.68 10.52
N TYR A 135 -12.93 15.84 10.87
CA TYR A 135 -12.69 16.20 12.27
C TYR A 135 -13.95 16.81 12.88
N ARG A 136 -14.36 16.31 14.03
CA ARG A 136 -15.46 16.86 14.83
C ARG A 136 -15.04 17.02 16.28
N TRP A 137 -15.49 18.09 16.92
CA TRP A 137 -15.34 18.33 18.35
C TRP A 137 -16.68 18.42 19.04
N ASP A 138 -16.89 17.65 20.11
CA ASP A 138 -18.03 17.75 21.01
C ASP A 138 -17.57 18.40 22.33
N ASP A 139 -17.99 19.67 22.53
CA ASP A 139 -17.62 20.43 23.72
C ASP A 139 -18.29 19.90 24.99
N GLY A 140 -19.49 19.35 24.89
CA GLY A 140 -20.24 18.77 26.00
C GLY A 140 -19.62 17.47 26.51
N ALA A 141 -19.21 16.60 25.60
CA ALA A 141 -18.55 15.34 25.92
C ALA A 141 -17.04 15.51 26.10
N ARG A 142 -16.46 16.66 25.72
CA ARG A 142 -15.02 16.90 25.60
C ARG A 142 -14.35 15.78 24.79
N ALA A 143 -14.88 15.53 23.61
CA ALA A 143 -14.45 14.44 22.74
C ALA A 143 -14.16 14.96 21.34
N ALA A 144 -13.02 14.56 20.79
CA ALA A 144 -12.71 14.69 19.38
C ALA A 144 -13.06 13.39 18.67
N SER A 145 -13.55 13.48 17.45
CA SER A 145 -13.61 12.34 16.54
C SER A 145 -12.94 12.68 15.21
N LEU A 146 -12.29 11.68 14.66
CA LEU A 146 -11.75 11.63 13.31
C LEU A 146 -12.43 10.44 12.65
N ASP A 147 -13.39 10.71 11.82
CA ASP A 147 -14.14 9.65 11.15
C ASP A 147 -13.83 9.72 9.66
N VAL A 148 -13.63 8.56 9.03
CA VAL A 148 -13.54 8.52 7.57
C VAL A 148 -14.78 9.22 7.04
N GLN A 149 -14.59 10.18 6.14
CA GLN A 149 -15.72 10.85 5.52
C GLN A 149 -16.61 9.80 4.84
N GLN A 150 -17.56 9.26 5.59
CA GLN A 150 -18.65 8.49 5.02
C GLN A 150 -19.50 9.48 4.23
N ASN A 151 -19.47 9.32 2.90
CA ASN A 151 -20.21 10.12 1.93
C ASN A 151 -19.55 11.48 1.54
N GLN A 152 -18.40 11.46 0.87
CA GLN A 152 -18.38 12.20 -0.36
C GLN A 152 -19.35 11.43 -1.28
N GLU A 153 -20.56 11.94 -1.53
CA GLU A 153 -21.42 11.38 -2.57
C GLU A 153 -20.56 11.36 -3.84
N LEU A 154 -20.23 10.15 -4.29
CA LEU A 154 -19.49 10.00 -5.52
C LEU A 154 -20.34 10.66 -6.63
N PRO A 155 -19.77 11.55 -7.46
CA PRO A 155 -20.54 12.11 -8.54
C PRO A 155 -20.99 11.01 -9.49
N GLY A 156 -22.15 11.14 -10.09
CA GLY A 156 -22.64 10.18 -11.09
C GLY A 156 -21.77 10.12 -12.36
N TYR A 157 -20.92 11.11 -12.57
CA TYR A 157 -19.95 11.22 -13.65
C TYR A 157 -18.64 11.81 -13.17
N PHE A 158 -17.53 11.25 -13.63
CA PHE A 158 -16.20 11.79 -13.42
C PHE A 158 -15.26 11.38 -14.57
N ASP A 159 -14.44 12.32 -15.00
CA ASP A 159 -13.41 12.11 -16.02
C ASP A 159 -12.12 12.79 -15.57
N LEU A 160 -11.07 12.01 -15.32
CA LEU A 160 -9.79 12.51 -14.85
C LEU A 160 -9.15 13.50 -15.81
N ARG A 161 -9.42 13.37 -17.12
CA ARG A 161 -8.94 14.29 -18.19
C ARG A 161 -9.45 15.74 -18.01
N GLU A 162 -10.58 15.92 -17.32
CA GLU A 162 -11.12 17.25 -17.03
C GLU A 162 -10.41 17.94 -15.87
N THR A 163 -9.70 17.18 -15.04
CA THR A 163 -9.08 17.66 -13.78
C THR A 163 -7.57 17.59 -13.78
N ARG A 164 -6.96 16.77 -14.65
CA ARG A 164 -5.51 16.57 -14.76
C ARG A 164 -5.08 16.56 -16.23
N ALA A 165 -3.87 17.07 -16.49
CA ALA A 165 -3.21 16.84 -17.76
C ALA A 165 -2.72 15.38 -17.80
N LEU A 166 -3.17 14.62 -18.79
CA LEU A 166 -2.70 13.26 -19.05
C LEU A 166 -1.83 13.25 -20.30
N ASN A 167 -0.80 12.39 -20.30
CA ASN A 167 0.01 12.15 -21.49
C ASN A 167 -0.88 11.57 -22.61
N ARG A 168 -0.43 11.75 -23.86
CA ARG A 168 -1.11 11.15 -25.01
C ARG A 168 -1.21 9.63 -24.85
N VAL A 169 -2.21 9.03 -25.49
CA VAL A 169 -2.33 7.58 -25.51
C VAL A 169 -1.35 7.01 -26.54
N GLU A 170 -0.40 6.22 -26.07
CA GLU A 170 0.61 5.57 -26.87
C GLU A 170 0.13 4.24 -27.46
N ASN A 171 0.93 3.66 -28.35
CA ASN A 171 0.58 2.43 -29.03
C ASN A 171 1.62 1.34 -28.79
N GLN A 172 1.21 0.28 -28.05
CA GLN A 172 2.07 -0.89 -27.77
C GLN A 172 2.44 -1.70 -29.02
N GLY A 173 1.76 -1.44 -30.17
CA GLY A 173 1.98 -2.20 -31.39
C GLY A 173 1.56 -3.67 -31.26
N THR A 174 2.46 -4.58 -31.64
CA THR A 174 2.21 -6.03 -31.60
C THR A 174 2.88 -6.72 -30.40
N PHE A 175 3.39 -5.96 -29.46
CA PHE A 175 4.04 -6.49 -28.27
C PHE A 175 3.05 -6.75 -27.13
N GLY A 176 3.36 -7.70 -26.25
CA GLY A 176 2.58 -8.02 -25.06
C GLY A 176 2.86 -7.07 -23.88
N THR A 177 3.02 -5.78 -24.12
CA THR A 177 3.47 -4.78 -23.12
C THR A 177 2.34 -3.96 -22.51
N CYS A 178 1.08 -4.38 -22.68
CA CYS A 178 -0.10 -3.66 -22.13
C CYS A 178 0.02 -3.41 -20.62
N TRP A 179 0.54 -4.39 -19.87
CA TRP A 179 0.78 -4.26 -18.43
C TRP A 179 1.73 -3.09 -18.07
N ALA A 180 2.83 -2.93 -18.82
CA ALA A 180 3.78 -1.85 -18.58
C ALA A 180 3.21 -0.49 -18.99
N PHE A 181 2.45 -0.42 -20.10
CA PHE A 181 1.72 0.80 -20.50
C PHE A 181 0.65 1.17 -19.48
N ALA A 182 -0.10 0.21 -18.96
CA ALA A 182 -1.12 0.47 -17.96
C ALA A 182 -0.47 0.94 -16.64
N SER A 183 0.60 0.27 -16.20
CA SER A 183 1.32 0.64 -14.98
C SER A 183 1.95 2.03 -15.07
N THR A 184 2.66 2.37 -16.16
CA THR A 184 3.25 3.71 -16.35
C THR A 184 2.15 4.77 -16.44
N ALA A 185 1.09 4.53 -17.21
CA ALA A 185 0.00 5.47 -17.33
C ALA A 185 -0.78 5.68 -16.02
N ALA A 186 -0.99 4.63 -15.22
CA ALA A 186 -1.58 4.77 -13.89
C ALA A 186 -0.66 5.56 -12.95
N LEU A 187 0.65 5.27 -12.94
CA LEU A 187 1.65 5.96 -12.14
C LEU A 187 1.73 7.46 -12.49
N GLU A 188 1.71 7.83 -13.76
CA GLU A 188 1.70 9.22 -14.23
C GLU A 188 0.52 10.03 -13.70
N THR A 189 -0.62 9.38 -13.49
CA THR A 189 -1.81 10.06 -12.94
C THR A 189 -1.68 10.45 -11.47
N VAL A 190 -0.70 9.89 -10.75
CA VAL A 190 -0.46 10.20 -9.32
C VAL A 190 0.35 11.48 -9.15
N LEU A 191 1.06 11.93 -10.20
CA LEU A 191 1.86 13.14 -10.17
C LEU A 191 1.01 14.35 -9.79
N SER A 192 1.54 15.22 -8.94
CA SER A 192 0.82 16.34 -8.37
C SER A 192 0.99 17.64 -9.17
N GLY A 193 -0.03 18.50 -9.13
CA GLY A 193 0.02 19.82 -9.76
C GLY A 193 0.06 19.76 -11.28
N ASP A 194 0.93 20.58 -11.88
CA ASP A 194 1.12 20.67 -13.33
C ASP A 194 2.28 19.76 -13.83
N GLU A 195 2.80 18.89 -12.98
CA GLU A 195 3.88 17.98 -13.34
C GLU A 195 3.33 16.88 -14.27
N THR A 196 3.91 16.78 -15.45
CA THR A 196 3.66 15.70 -16.40
C THR A 196 4.99 15.06 -16.73
N LEU A 197 5.19 13.81 -16.30
CA LEU A 197 6.31 12.98 -16.69
C LEU A 197 5.80 11.89 -17.60
N ASP A 198 6.63 11.50 -18.55
CA ASP A 198 6.36 10.42 -19.50
C ASP A 198 7.36 9.30 -19.20
N PHE A 199 6.89 8.14 -18.72
CA PHE A 199 7.74 7.08 -18.22
C PHE A 199 7.96 5.99 -19.27
N SER A 200 9.23 5.56 -19.41
CA SER A 200 9.65 4.56 -20.37
C SER A 200 9.02 3.18 -20.10
N VAL A 201 8.24 2.73 -21.07
CA VAL A 201 7.70 1.37 -21.11
C VAL A 201 8.78 0.35 -21.50
N ASP A 202 9.70 0.71 -22.41
CA ASP A 202 10.81 -0.18 -22.82
C ASP A 202 11.73 -0.46 -21.64
N HIS A 203 12.11 0.57 -20.88
CA HIS A 203 12.98 0.37 -19.71
C HIS A 203 12.31 -0.53 -18.66
N MET A 204 11.03 -0.32 -18.37
CA MET A 204 10.27 -1.18 -17.44
C MET A 204 10.24 -2.62 -17.96
N THR A 205 9.88 -2.82 -19.22
CA THR A 205 9.73 -4.16 -19.81
C THR A 205 11.06 -4.92 -19.85
N MET A 206 12.14 -4.27 -20.26
CA MET A 206 13.43 -4.91 -20.48
C MET A 206 14.30 -5.01 -19.20
N ASN A 207 14.03 -4.18 -18.17
CA ASN A 207 14.81 -4.13 -16.93
C ASN A 207 14.00 -4.54 -15.69
N SER A 208 12.83 -5.15 -15.86
CA SER A 208 12.01 -5.66 -14.74
C SER A 208 12.72 -6.75 -13.92
N GLY A 209 13.70 -7.44 -14.52
CA GLY A 209 14.41 -8.55 -13.89
C GLY A 209 13.77 -9.91 -14.12
N PHE A 210 12.54 -9.93 -14.61
CA PHE A 210 11.86 -11.18 -14.98
C PHE A 210 12.42 -11.73 -16.31
N ASN A 211 12.47 -13.04 -16.42
CA ASN A 211 12.95 -13.72 -17.63
C ASN A 211 11.83 -13.79 -18.69
N ILE A 212 11.51 -12.63 -19.26
CA ILE A 212 10.41 -12.46 -20.21
C ILE A 212 10.84 -11.54 -21.35
N GLY A 213 10.36 -11.83 -22.56
CA GLY A 213 10.53 -10.95 -23.71
C GLY A 213 9.31 -10.04 -23.93
N PRO A 214 9.45 -8.94 -24.67
CA PRO A 214 8.38 -7.97 -24.87
C PRO A 214 7.13 -8.53 -25.58
N ALA A 215 7.21 -9.72 -26.16
CA ALA A 215 6.08 -10.38 -26.85
C ALA A 215 5.27 -11.31 -25.94
N GLU A 216 5.68 -11.55 -24.70
CA GLU A 216 5.15 -12.64 -23.87
C GLU A 216 4.10 -12.19 -22.85
N GLY A 217 3.88 -10.90 -22.68
CA GLY A 217 2.94 -10.34 -21.69
C GLY A 217 3.56 -10.28 -20.29
N GLY A 218 2.81 -9.75 -19.34
CA GLY A 218 3.19 -9.61 -17.94
C GLY A 218 1.98 -9.18 -17.11
N ASP A 219 2.23 -8.69 -15.91
CA ASP A 219 1.21 -8.15 -15.02
C ASP A 219 1.77 -7.03 -14.14
N TYR A 220 0.90 -6.33 -13.39
CA TYR A 220 1.28 -5.22 -12.52
C TYR A 220 2.27 -5.61 -11.40
N ASN A 221 2.37 -6.90 -11.01
CA ASN A 221 3.37 -7.30 -10.01
C ASN A 221 4.80 -7.15 -10.55
N MET A 222 4.99 -7.34 -11.86
CA MET A 222 6.27 -7.11 -12.52
C MET A 222 6.63 -5.62 -12.52
N ALA A 223 5.67 -4.75 -12.82
CA ALA A 223 5.85 -3.30 -12.74
C ALA A 223 6.14 -2.87 -11.29
N LEU A 224 5.38 -3.40 -10.34
CA LEU A 224 5.56 -3.09 -8.92
C LEU A 224 6.94 -3.51 -8.40
N ALA A 225 7.42 -4.69 -8.78
CA ALA A 225 8.76 -5.16 -8.43
C ALA A 225 9.87 -4.24 -9.00
N TYR A 226 9.73 -3.83 -10.28
CA TYR A 226 10.64 -2.89 -10.94
C TYR A 226 10.67 -1.53 -10.23
N LEU A 227 9.50 -0.97 -9.91
CA LEU A 227 9.38 0.33 -9.25
C LEU A 227 9.85 0.29 -7.79
N ALA A 228 9.46 -0.74 -7.03
CA ALA A 228 9.81 -0.90 -5.62
C ALA A 228 11.30 -1.20 -5.40
N SER A 229 11.99 -1.72 -6.42
CA SER A 229 13.43 -1.99 -6.37
C SER A 229 14.31 -0.81 -6.82
N TRP A 230 13.73 0.35 -7.13
CA TRP A 230 14.39 1.56 -7.64
C TRP A 230 15.06 1.40 -9.01
N ARG A 231 14.67 0.39 -9.79
CA ARG A 231 15.12 0.25 -11.18
C ARG A 231 14.52 1.29 -12.11
N GLY A 232 13.41 1.91 -11.70
CA GLY A 232 12.71 2.99 -12.36
C GLY A 232 11.66 3.62 -11.42
N PRO A 233 10.76 4.48 -11.97
CA PRO A 233 10.56 4.76 -13.40
C PRO A 233 11.67 5.63 -14.01
N VAL A 234 11.92 5.43 -15.30
CA VAL A 234 12.85 6.20 -16.14
C VAL A 234 12.02 6.99 -17.16
N LEU A 235 12.51 8.14 -17.63
CA LEU A 235 11.80 8.95 -18.61
C LEU A 235 11.84 8.33 -20.01
N GLU A 236 10.74 8.40 -20.74
CA GLU A 236 10.57 7.95 -22.12
C GLU A 236 11.61 8.60 -23.08
N GLU A 237 11.96 9.87 -22.87
CA GLU A 237 12.97 10.55 -23.68
C GLU A 237 14.39 9.96 -23.57
N ASN A 238 14.68 9.23 -22.47
CA ASN A 238 15.98 8.60 -22.23
C ASN A 238 16.04 7.14 -22.69
N ASP A 239 14.89 6.48 -22.82
CA ASP A 239 14.76 5.09 -23.27
C ASP A 239 13.45 4.92 -24.05
N PRO A 240 13.41 5.35 -25.34
CA PRO A 240 12.18 5.44 -26.12
C PRO A 240 11.61 4.08 -26.50
N TYR A 241 10.28 3.96 -26.44
CA TYR A 241 9.56 2.73 -26.73
C TYR A 241 9.74 2.23 -28.16
N GLY A 242 10.03 0.94 -28.31
CA GLY A 242 9.95 0.19 -29.58
C GLY A 242 11.20 0.26 -30.44
N ASP A 243 12.30 0.81 -29.99
CA ASP A 243 13.59 0.81 -30.70
C ASP A 243 14.40 -0.49 -30.48
N GLY A 244 13.95 -1.33 -29.55
CA GLY A 244 14.54 -2.62 -29.20
C GLY A 244 15.87 -2.51 -28.44
N MET A 245 16.16 -1.35 -27.87
CA MET A 245 17.36 -1.08 -27.05
C MET A 245 16.91 -0.59 -25.68
N THR A 246 17.75 -0.81 -24.68
CA THR A 246 17.56 -0.25 -23.34
C THR A 246 18.92 0.02 -22.70
N ASP A 247 18.99 1.02 -21.84
CA ASP A 247 20.17 1.32 -21.01
C ASP A 247 19.85 1.07 -19.53
N GLY A 248 20.13 -0.15 -19.05
CA GLY A 248 19.92 -0.54 -17.65
C GLY A 248 20.77 0.23 -16.62
N SER A 249 21.60 1.18 -17.05
CA SER A 249 22.35 2.08 -16.16
C SER A 249 21.59 3.38 -15.83
N LEU A 250 20.44 3.62 -16.46
CA LEU A 250 19.58 4.75 -16.14
C LEU A 250 19.02 4.60 -14.72
N THR A 251 18.85 5.72 -14.05
CA THR A 251 18.36 5.76 -12.67
C THR A 251 16.91 6.20 -12.61
N ALA A 252 16.19 5.72 -11.60
CA ALA A 252 14.84 6.16 -11.32
C ALA A 252 14.76 7.69 -11.15
N VAL A 253 13.69 8.29 -11.64
CA VAL A 253 13.39 9.74 -11.46
C VAL A 253 12.36 9.99 -10.39
N LYS A 254 11.69 8.97 -9.90
CA LYS A 254 10.79 8.96 -8.75
C LYS A 254 10.96 7.64 -8.00
N HIS A 255 10.58 7.61 -6.73
CA HIS A 255 10.56 6.39 -5.91
C HIS A 255 9.13 6.02 -5.53
N LEU A 256 8.67 4.83 -5.95
CA LEU A 256 7.40 4.29 -5.49
C LEU A 256 7.49 3.89 -4.01
N GLN A 257 6.54 4.36 -3.21
CA GLN A 257 6.46 4.07 -1.77
C GLN A 257 5.20 3.33 -1.37
N GLU A 258 4.12 3.44 -2.14
CA GLU A 258 2.88 2.75 -1.81
C GLU A 258 2.06 2.45 -3.08
N ALA A 259 1.56 1.20 -3.13
CA ALA A 259 0.56 0.76 -4.10
C ALA A 259 -0.44 -0.14 -3.37
N ARG A 260 -1.73 -0.02 -3.70
CA ARG A 260 -2.83 -0.79 -3.08
C ARG A 260 -3.49 -1.69 -4.10
N PHE A 261 -3.79 -2.89 -3.68
CA PHE A 261 -4.56 -3.85 -4.48
C PHE A 261 -6.05 -3.66 -4.19
N LEU A 262 -6.85 -3.75 -5.24
CA LEU A 262 -8.30 -3.64 -5.19
C LEU A 262 -8.84 -4.93 -5.81
N ASP A 263 -8.88 -6.00 -5.00
CA ASP A 263 -9.15 -7.35 -5.50
C ASP A 263 -10.63 -7.64 -5.72
N GLU A 264 -11.49 -6.95 -4.98
CA GLU A 264 -12.92 -7.08 -5.11
C GLU A 264 -13.49 -6.02 -6.05
N ARG A 265 -14.44 -6.41 -6.89
CA ARG A 265 -15.15 -5.56 -7.82
C ARG A 265 -16.06 -4.56 -7.09
N ASN A 266 -15.45 -3.76 -6.23
CA ASN A 266 -16.12 -2.71 -5.48
C ASN A 266 -16.10 -1.41 -6.25
N LEU A 267 -17.17 -1.12 -7.00
CA LEU A 267 -17.28 0.07 -7.83
C LEU A 267 -17.10 1.37 -7.03
N GLU A 268 -17.65 1.44 -5.82
CA GLU A 268 -17.54 2.63 -4.96
C GLU A 268 -16.10 2.85 -4.51
N GLN A 269 -15.39 1.78 -4.16
CA GLN A 269 -13.99 1.86 -3.78
C GLN A 269 -13.13 2.31 -4.95
N ILE A 270 -13.28 1.71 -6.14
CA ILE A 270 -12.56 2.10 -7.36
C ILE A 270 -12.78 3.59 -7.66
N LYS A 271 -14.04 4.06 -7.65
CA LYS A 271 -14.39 5.47 -7.88
C LYS A 271 -13.77 6.40 -6.83
N ALA A 272 -13.83 6.04 -5.56
CA ALA A 272 -13.25 6.81 -4.46
C ALA A 272 -11.71 6.91 -4.60
N MET A 273 -11.06 5.82 -4.99
CA MET A 273 -9.61 5.77 -5.22
C MET A 273 -9.19 6.63 -6.40
N ILE A 274 -9.94 6.61 -7.51
CA ILE A 274 -9.68 7.47 -8.68
C ILE A 274 -9.77 8.95 -8.30
N LEU A 275 -10.81 9.34 -7.58
CA LEU A 275 -10.97 10.73 -7.12
C LEU A 275 -9.81 11.20 -6.25
N ARG A 276 -9.31 10.31 -5.42
CA ARG A 276 -8.30 10.66 -4.41
C ARG A 276 -6.88 10.64 -4.96
N TYR A 277 -6.53 9.61 -5.73
CA TYR A 277 -5.14 9.34 -6.11
C TYR A 277 -4.91 9.48 -7.62
N GLY A 278 -5.76 8.93 -8.45
CA GLY A 278 -5.59 8.90 -9.90
C GLY A 278 -6.12 7.63 -10.52
N GLY A 279 -5.61 7.26 -11.70
CA GLY A 279 -6.06 6.11 -12.45
C GLY A 279 -5.81 4.78 -11.74
N VAL A 280 -6.73 3.86 -11.90
CA VAL A 280 -6.64 2.48 -11.40
C VAL A 280 -6.31 1.55 -12.55
N GLU A 281 -5.15 0.91 -12.51
CA GLU A 281 -4.82 -0.17 -13.45
C GLU A 281 -5.71 -1.38 -13.17
N SER A 282 -6.26 -1.99 -14.22
CA SER A 282 -7.13 -3.15 -14.10
C SER A 282 -7.03 -4.04 -15.33
N SER A 283 -7.21 -5.35 -15.13
CA SER A 283 -7.16 -6.34 -16.19
C SER A 283 -8.55 -6.69 -16.68
N LEU A 284 -8.69 -6.92 -18.00
CA LEU A 284 -9.92 -7.42 -18.61
C LEU A 284 -9.61 -8.44 -19.71
N TYR A 285 -10.61 -9.25 -20.07
CA TYR A 285 -10.53 -10.04 -21.30
C TYR A 285 -10.91 -9.13 -22.47
N MET A 286 -9.99 -8.95 -23.42
CA MET A 286 -10.21 -8.18 -24.63
C MET A 286 -10.33 -9.13 -25.81
N SER A 287 -11.49 -9.16 -26.46
CA SER A 287 -11.80 -10.04 -27.58
C SER A 287 -11.35 -9.50 -28.95
N ILE A 288 -10.64 -8.37 -28.96
CA ILE A 288 -9.95 -7.77 -30.11
C ILE A 288 -8.48 -7.59 -29.78
N GLU A 289 -7.61 -7.54 -30.78
CA GLU A 289 -6.15 -7.49 -30.60
C GLU A 289 -5.55 -6.11 -30.94
N ASN A 290 -6.29 -5.25 -31.63
CA ASN A 290 -5.83 -3.93 -32.03
C ASN A 290 -7.01 -3.01 -32.40
N ALA A 291 -6.70 -1.74 -32.69
CA ALA A 291 -7.70 -0.70 -33.01
C ALA A 291 -8.58 -0.97 -34.23
N TRP A 292 -8.18 -1.90 -35.08
CA TRP A 292 -8.86 -2.19 -36.34
C TRP A 292 -9.68 -3.47 -36.32
N ASP A 293 -9.59 -4.23 -35.25
CA ASP A 293 -10.34 -5.46 -35.09
C ASP A 293 -11.79 -5.20 -34.70
N SER A 294 -12.62 -6.22 -34.87
CA SER A 294 -14.02 -6.20 -34.48
C SER A 294 -14.41 -7.47 -33.76
N SER A 295 -15.26 -7.34 -32.77
CA SER A 295 -15.86 -8.48 -32.05
C SER A 295 -17.32 -8.19 -31.74
N GLU A 296 -18.04 -9.19 -31.24
CA GLU A 296 -19.40 -8.99 -30.74
C GLU A 296 -19.45 -8.22 -29.42
N ASP A 297 -18.31 -8.08 -28.73
CA ASP A 297 -18.23 -7.41 -27.44
C ASP A 297 -17.87 -5.92 -27.56
N TYR A 298 -17.31 -5.49 -28.72
CA TYR A 298 -16.88 -4.12 -28.95
C TYR A 298 -17.80 -3.36 -29.88
N ALA A 299 -18.27 -2.20 -29.48
CA ALA A 299 -19.07 -1.26 -30.26
C ALA A 299 -18.24 -0.04 -30.69
N PRO A 300 -17.60 -0.04 -31.87
CA PRO A 300 -16.69 1.04 -32.29
C PRO A 300 -17.38 2.40 -32.48
N GLY A 301 -18.67 2.41 -32.77
CA GLY A 301 -19.43 3.67 -32.98
C GLY A 301 -19.67 4.47 -31.70
N THR A 302 -19.54 3.83 -30.53
CA THR A 302 -19.71 4.43 -29.19
C THR A 302 -18.48 4.23 -28.35
N ALA A 303 -17.41 3.62 -28.89
CA ALA A 303 -16.22 3.24 -28.15
C ALA A 303 -16.54 2.49 -26.83
N SER A 304 -17.39 1.45 -26.92
CA SER A 304 -17.89 0.74 -25.73
C SER A 304 -17.59 -0.74 -25.81
N TYR A 305 -17.25 -1.32 -24.68
CA TYR A 305 -16.86 -2.72 -24.55
C TYR A 305 -17.62 -3.40 -23.41
N TYR A 306 -18.11 -4.60 -23.64
CA TYR A 306 -18.75 -5.43 -22.64
C TYR A 306 -18.54 -6.91 -22.94
N TYR A 307 -17.88 -7.62 -22.03
CA TYR A 307 -17.70 -9.07 -22.09
C TYR A 307 -18.34 -9.73 -20.86
N ALA A 308 -19.24 -10.68 -21.11
CA ALA A 308 -19.98 -11.43 -20.07
C ALA A 308 -19.58 -12.91 -20.01
N GLY A 309 -18.44 -13.28 -20.58
CA GLY A 309 -17.98 -14.68 -20.66
C GLY A 309 -17.09 -15.10 -19.49
N GLY A 310 -16.49 -16.28 -19.63
CA GLY A 310 -15.64 -16.91 -18.61
C GLY A 310 -14.16 -16.96 -18.93
N GLU A 311 -13.70 -16.25 -19.97
CA GLU A 311 -12.29 -16.20 -20.32
C GLU A 311 -11.51 -15.37 -19.27
N LYS A 312 -10.26 -15.72 -19.08
CA LYS A 312 -9.36 -14.98 -18.18
C LYS A 312 -8.91 -13.67 -18.84
N PRO A 313 -8.57 -12.65 -18.02
CA PRO A 313 -7.95 -11.43 -18.53
C PRO A 313 -6.74 -11.72 -19.43
N ASN A 314 -6.58 -10.92 -20.48
CA ASN A 314 -5.47 -10.97 -21.41
C ASN A 314 -4.96 -9.57 -21.80
N HIS A 315 -5.52 -8.52 -21.21
CA HIS A 315 -5.18 -7.13 -21.50
C HIS A 315 -5.34 -6.25 -20.28
N ASP A 316 -4.47 -5.26 -20.13
CA ASP A 316 -4.47 -4.30 -19.03
C ASP A 316 -4.78 -2.89 -19.54
N VAL A 317 -5.57 -2.16 -18.76
CA VAL A 317 -6.02 -0.79 -19.05
C VAL A 317 -6.01 0.04 -17.78
N VAL A 318 -6.19 1.35 -17.89
CA VAL A 318 -6.31 2.25 -16.74
C VAL A 318 -7.72 2.82 -16.67
N ILE A 319 -8.43 2.56 -15.58
CA ILE A 319 -9.70 3.19 -15.27
C ILE A 319 -9.41 4.63 -14.82
N ILE A 320 -9.92 5.63 -15.54
CA ILE A 320 -9.67 7.06 -15.28
C ILE A 320 -10.94 7.85 -14.98
N GLY A 321 -12.09 7.19 -14.96
CA GLY A 321 -13.36 7.85 -14.74
C GLY A 321 -14.54 6.89 -14.86
N TRP A 322 -15.74 7.46 -14.83
CA TRP A 322 -16.99 6.71 -14.95
C TRP A 322 -18.17 7.60 -15.33
N ASP A 323 -19.25 6.94 -15.80
CA ASP A 323 -20.57 7.53 -16.02
C ASP A 323 -21.63 6.52 -15.56
N ASP A 324 -22.34 6.84 -14.48
CA ASP A 324 -23.39 5.97 -13.90
C ASP A 324 -24.62 5.90 -14.79
N ASP A 325 -24.84 6.91 -15.63
CA ASP A 325 -25.95 6.99 -16.57
C ASP A 325 -25.58 6.52 -17.99
N TYR A 326 -24.32 6.03 -18.20
CA TYR A 326 -23.89 5.55 -19.51
C TYR A 326 -24.83 4.47 -20.02
N SER A 327 -25.49 4.76 -21.17
CA SER A 327 -26.57 3.93 -21.63
C SER A 327 -26.12 2.52 -22.01
N ARG A 328 -26.77 1.52 -21.48
CA ARG A 328 -26.60 0.11 -21.88
C ARG A 328 -26.79 -0.15 -23.36
N GLU A 329 -27.57 0.70 -24.05
CA GLU A 329 -27.81 0.59 -25.49
C GLU A 329 -26.59 1.02 -26.34
N ASN A 330 -25.55 1.59 -25.73
CA ASN A 330 -24.30 1.93 -26.40
C ASN A 330 -23.41 0.71 -26.67
N PHE A 331 -23.63 -0.40 -25.95
CA PHE A 331 -22.85 -1.63 -26.12
C PHE A 331 -23.39 -2.48 -27.28
N SER A 332 -22.51 -3.28 -27.89
CA SER A 332 -22.88 -4.18 -29.00
C SER A 332 -23.97 -5.17 -28.60
N HIS A 333 -23.90 -5.68 -27.38
CA HIS A 333 -24.96 -6.40 -26.68
C HIS A 333 -25.20 -5.76 -25.35
N ALA A 334 -26.44 -5.41 -25.04
CA ALA A 334 -26.75 -4.60 -23.90
C ALA A 334 -26.58 -5.37 -22.59
N PRO A 335 -25.80 -4.85 -21.60
CA PRO A 335 -25.79 -5.35 -20.23
C PRO A 335 -27.17 -5.17 -19.56
N GLU A 336 -27.36 -5.65 -18.36
CA GLU A 336 -28.63 -5.56 -17.65
C GLU A 336 -28.94 -4.11 -17.25
N ASN A 337 -27.93 -3.36 -16.77
CA ASN A 337 -28.07 -2.00 -16.27
C ASN A 337 -27.21 -0.99 -17.05
N ASN A 338 -27.48 0.29 -16.83
CA ASN A 338 -26.62 1.39 -17.26
C ASN A 338 -25.36 1.46 -16.38
N GLY A 339 -24.38 2.24 -16.84
CA GLY A 339 -23.16 2.55 -16.12
C GLY A 339 -21.92 1.90 -16.71
N ALA A 340 -20.86 2.67 -16.78
CA ALA A 340 -19.58 2.25 -17.33
C ALA A 340 -18.41 2.99 -16.68
N PHE A 341 -17.26 2.31 -16.63
CA PHE A 341 -15.98 2.94 -16.41
C PHE A 341 -15.42 3.51 -17.72
N LEU A 342 -14.78 4.67 -17.62
CA LEU A 342 -13.96 5.24 -18.69
C LEU A 342 -12.53 4.73 -18.53
N CYS A 343 -12.03 4.02 -19.55
CA CYS A 343 -10.73 3.39 -19.55
C CYS A 343 -9.80 4.01 -20.59
N ARG A 344 -8.51 4.19 -20.22
CA ARG A 344 -7.39 4.48 -21.12
C ARG A 344 -6.80 3.16 -21.61
N ASN A 345 -6.68 3.01 -22.94
CA ASN A 345 -6.03 1.88 -23.60
C ASN A 345 -4.57 2.22 -23.97
N SER A 346 -3.85 1.25 -24.54
CA SER A 346 -2.49 1.34 -25.05
C SER A 346 -2.39 1.03 -26.56
N TRP A 347 -3.40 1.39 -27.35
CA TRP A 347 -3.45 1.14 -28.80
C TRP A 347 -3.47 2.41 -29.64
N GLY A 348 -2.95 3.51 -29.08
CA GLY A 348 -2.89 4.82 -29.73
C GLY A 348 -4.22 5.55 -29.79
N GLU A 349 -4.16 6.81 -30.22
CA GLU A 349 -5.32 7.72 -30.31
C GLU A 349 -6.35 7.31 -31.39
N GLU A 350 -6.00 6.39 -32.28
CA GLU A 350 -6.93 5.88 -33.31
C GLU A 350 -7.92 4.83 -32.77
N PHE A 351 -7.68 4.30 -31.58
CA PHE A 351 -8.61 3.41 -30.89
C PHE A 351 -9.67 4.21 -30.15
N GLY A 352 -10.93 3.76 -30.25
CA GLY A 352 -12.04 4.30 -29.50
C GLY A 352 -12.26 5.81 -29.68
N ASP A 353 -12.34 6.54 -28.57
CA ASP A 353 -12.42 8.00 -28.50
C ASP A 353 -11.07 8.58 -28.08
N GLY A 354 -10.15 8.72 -29.05
CA GLY A 354 -8.81 9.26 -28.78
C GLY A 354 -7.93 8.35 -27.91
N GLY A 355 -8.13 7.03 -27.98
CA GLY A 355 -7.43 6.03 -27.17
C GLY A 355 -8.19 5.63 -25.91
N TYR A 356 -9.39 6.17 -25.70
CA TYR A 356 -10.26 5.88 -24.56
C TYR A 356 -11.51 5.14 -24.99
N PHE A 357 -12.10 4.40 -24.07
CA PHE A 357 -13.33 3.65 -24.29
C PHE A 357 -14.07 3.39 -22.98
N TYR A 358 -15.37 3.11 -23.10
CA TYR A 358 -16.19 2.78 -21.95
C TYR A 358 -16.32 1.27 -21.80
N VAL A 359 -16.13 0.77 -20.58
CA VAL A 359 -16.33 -0.64 -20.21
C VAL A 359 -17.48 -0.75 -19.23
N SER A 360 -18.45 -1.60 -19.52
CA SER A 360 -19.62 -1.80 -18.65
C SER A 360 -19.22 -2.17 -17.23
N TYR A 361 -19.94 -1.66 -16.23
CA TYR A 361 -19.81 -2.16 -14.85
C TYR A 361 -20.10 -3.66 -14.72
N GLU A 362 -20.80 -4.25 -15.68
CA GLU A 362 -21.13 -5.68 -15.70
C GLU A 362 -20.12 -6.53 -16.49
N ASP A 363 -19.02 -5.94 -17.01
CA ASP A 363 -17.92 -6.72 -17.59
C ASP A 363 -17.42 -7.77 -16.62
N SER A 364 -17.11 -8.98 -17.08
CA SER A 364 -16.79 -10.12 -16.21
C SER A 364 -15.46 -9.98 -15.47
N ASN A 365 -14.52 -9.17 -15.95
CA ASN A 365 -13.15 -9.12 -15.45
C ASN A 365 -12.77 -7.77 -14.86
N LEU A 366 -13.14 -6.66 -15.50
CA LEU A 366 -12.69 -5.32 -15.09
C LEU A 366 -13.04 -5.04 -13.63
N GLY A 367 -12.07 -4.54 -12.88
CA GLY A 367 -12.21 -4.24 -11.46
C GLY A 367 -11.94 -5.41 -10.49
N ASN A 368 -11.67 -6.63 -11.01
CA ASN A 368 -11.38 -7.79 -10.15
C ASN A 368 -9.91 -7.85 -9.70
N ASN A 369 -8.98 -7.59 -10.60
CA ASN A 369 -7.55 -7.53 -10.31
C ASN A 369 -7.08 -6.12 -10.65
N SER A 370 -6.95 -5.30 -9.66
CA SER A 370 -6.66 -3.89 -9.88
C SER A 370 -5.59 -3.39 -8.91
N VAL A 371 -4.78 -2.46 -9.37
CA VAL A 371 -3.79 -1.78 -8.55
C VAL A 371 -3.90 -0.28 -8.71
N ILE A 372 -3.70 0.43 -7.62
CA ILE A 372 -3.54 1.87 -7.61
C ILE A 372 -2.25 2.27 -6.91
N TYR A 373 -1.48 3.13 -7.57
CA TYR A 373 -0.30 3.75 -6.98
C TYR A 373 -0.74 4.95 -6.15
N THR A 374 -0.35 5.00 -4.89
CA THR A 374 -0.90 6.01 -3.95
C THR A 374 0.15 6.94 -3.37
N ARG A 375 1.45 6.56 -3.46
CA ARG A 375 2.56 7.40 -3.01
C ARG A 375 3.76 7.23 -3.93
N LEU A 376 4.16 8.34 -4.57
CA LEU A 376 5.32 8.45 -5.44
C LEU A 376 6.15 9.64 -4.95
N ASP A 377 7.33 9.38 -4.43
CA ASP A 377 8.21 10.38 -3.83
C ASP A 377 9.33 10.80 -4.80
N GLU A 378 9.97 11.95 -4.52
CA GLU A 378 11.22 12.35 -5.17
C GLU A 378 12.36 11.41 -4.79
N THR A 379 13.40 11.34 -5.63
CA THR A 379 14.53 10.41 -5.42
C THR A 379 15.49 10.83 -4.30
N ASP A 380 15.31 12.01 -3.73
CA ASP A 380 16.07 12.50 -2.57
C ASP A 380 15.42 12.15 -1.21
N ASN A 381 14.37 11.33 -1.21
CA ASN A 381 13.70 10.88 0.00
C ASN A 381 14.58 9.97 0.88
N TYR A 382 15.41 9.13 0.26
CA TYR A 382 16.36 8.24 0.92
C TYR A 382 17.66 8.15 0.11
N ASP A 383 18.80 7.96 0.79
CA ASP A 383 20.12 7.80 0.14
C ASP A 383 20.43 6.33 -0.18
N GLY A 384 19.83 5.37 0.54
CA GLY A 384 20.12 3.94 0.39
C GLY A 384 18.89 3.05 0.48
N ILE A 385 18.93 1.95 -0.26
CA ILE A 385 17.95 0.86 -0.20
C ILE A 385 18.69 -0.47 0.05
N TYR A 386 18.23 -1.24 1.02
CA TYR A 386 18.67 -2.60 1.32
C TYR A 386 17.58 -3.58 0.96
N GLN A 387 17.84 -4.52 0.07
CA GLN A 387 16.85 -5.44 -0.49
C GLN A 387 17.50 -6.73 -1.00
N SER A 388 16.74 -7.82 -1.03
CA SER A 388 17.08 -9.09 -1.67
C SER A 388 15.95 -9.60 -2.58
N ASP A 389 14.78 -8.98 -2.56
CA ASP A 389 13.57 -9.35 -3.29
C ASP A 389 13.40 -8.51 -4.56
N LEU A 390 14.32 -8.67 -5.53
CA LEU A 390 14.32 -7.86 -6.75
C LEU A 390 13.16 -8.16 -7.71
N LEU A 391 12.53 -9.34 -7.60
CA LEU A 391 11.33 -9.71 -8.34
C LEU A 391 10.05 -9.51 -7.51
N GLY A 392 10.17 -8.95 -6.30
CA GLY A 392 9.03 -8.62 -5.46
C GLY A 392 8.18 -9.84 -5.06
N TRP A 393 6.87 -9.64 -4.99
CA TRP A 393 5.95 -10.66 -4.52
C TRP A 393 5.66 -11.74 -5.59
N VAL A 394 6.35 -12.88 -5.49
CA VAL A 394 6.16 -14.07 -6.34
C VAL A 394 5.25 -15.11 -5.67
N GLY A 395 5.27 -15.19 -4.35
CA GLY A 395 4.46 -16.14 -3.60
C GLY A 395 4.31 -15.78 -2.14
N THR A 396 3.71 -16.68 -1.35
CA THR A 396 3.45 -16.43 0.08
C THR A 396 3.98 -17.53 0.96
N LEU A 397 4.42 -17.16 2.18
CA LEU A 397 4.94 -18.07 3.20
C LEU A 397 4.25 -17.81 4.54
N GLY A 398 4.12 -18.85 5.37
CA GLY A 398 3.54 -18.75 6.71
C GLY A 398 3.34 -20.11 7.36
N TYR A 399 2.68 -20.09 8.50
CA TYR A 399 2.54 -21.25 9.38
C TYR A 399 1.14 -21.88 9.39
N LYS A 400 0.30 -21.58 8.39
CA LYS A 400 -1.14 -21.87 8.35
C LYS A 400 -1.92 -21.16 9.47
N GLU A 401 -1.42 -20.00 9.82
CA GLU A 401 -1.98 -19.09 10.81
C GLU A 401 -1.93 -17.66 10.25
N PRO A 402 -2.85 -16.79 10.62
CA PRO A 402 -2.89 -15.43 10.10
C PRO A 402 -1.71 -14.56 10.53
N SER A 403 -0.93 -14.98 11.53
CA SER A 403 0.19 -14.21 12.08
C SER A 403 1.53 -14.93 11.90
N ALA A 404 2.55 -14.16 11.53
CA ALA A 404 3.92 -14.64 11.43
C ALA A 404 4.91 -13.50 11.69
N TRP A 405 6.15 -13.87 12.01
CA TRP A 405 7.29 -12.97 12.12
C TRP A 405 8.25 -13.22 10.97
N PHE A 406 8.82 -12.17 10.43
CA PHE A 406 9.88 -12.26 9.43
C PHE A 406 10.90 -11.14 9.60
N SER A 407 12.12 -11.37 9.14
CA SER A 407 13.26 -10.46 9.33
C SER A 407 14.25 -10.62 8.19
N ASN A 408 14.78 -9.50 7.69
CA ASN A 408 15.97 -9.49 6.83
C ASN A 408 17.14 -8.85 7.58
N VAL A 409 18.34 -9.35 7.29
CA VAL A 409 19.60 -8.85 7.85
C VAL A 409 20.43 -8.23 6.73
N TYR A 410 20.94 -7.05 6.99
CA TYR A 410 21.75 -6.27 6.05
C TYR A 410 23.05 -5.79 6.71
N THR A 411 23.99 -5.32 5.89
CA THR A 411 25.21 -4.68 6.36
C THR A 411 25.20 -3.22 5.94
N ALA A 412 25.29 -2.30 6.89
CA ALA A 412 25.28 -0.87 6.60
C ALA A 412 26.51 -0.46 5.79
N GLU A 413 26.31 0.24 4.68
CA GLU A 413 27.38 0.65 3.77
C GLU A 413 28.14 1.88 4.28
N ALA A 414 27.44 2.75 5.03
CA ALA A 414 28.00 3.97 5.62
C ALA A 414 27.50 4.17 7.05
N ASP A 415 27.88 5.29 7.68
CA ASP A 415 27.21 5.77 8.89
C ASP A 415 25.85 6.38 8.52
N GLU A 416 24.78 5.66 8.80
CA GLU A 416 23.43 5.90 8.29
C GLU A 416 22.40 5.97 9.42
N ILE A 417 21.21 6.43 9.04
CA ILE A 417 20.01 6.37 9.85
C ILE A 417 18.95 5.56 9.10
N LEU A 418 18.42 4.51 9.72
CA LEU A 418 17.26 3.79 9.22
C LEU A 418 16.03 4.72 9.28
N LYS A 419 15.42 4.97 8.13
CA LYS A 419 14.32 5.92 7.96
C LYS A 419 12.98 5.28 7.67
N ALA A 420 12.98 4.18 6.94
CA ALA A 420 11.76 3.48 6.58
C ALA A 420 12.01 1.99 6.32
N VAL A 421 10.94 1.22 6.32
CA VAL A 421 10.92 -0.19 5.95
C VAL A 421 9.73 -0.44 5.05
N SER A 422 9.90 -1.21 3.97
CA SER A 422 8.77 -1.61 3.14
C SER A 422 8.56 -3.11 3.11
N PHE A 423 7.30 -3.48 2.97
CA PHE A 423 6.85 -4.87 2.86
C PHE A 423 5.45 -4.92 2.23
N TYR A 424 4.99 -6.13 1.91
CA TYR A 424 3.65 -6.33 1.36
C TYR A 424 2.67 -6.77 2.43
N ALA A 425 1.45 -6.24 2.37
CA ALA A 425 0.25 -6.85 2.94
C ALA A 425 -0.36 -7.75 1.86
N VAL A 426 -0.41 -9.06 2.11
CA VAL A 426 -0.84 -10.05 1.11
C VAL A 426 -2.36 -10.14 0.95
N ASP A 427 -3.12 -9.49 1.80
CA ASP A 427 -4.58 -9.42 1.78
C ASP A 427 -5.03 -8.20 2.59
N ASP A 428 -6.31 -7.88 2.52
CA ASP A 428 -6.95 -6.80 3.26
C ASP A 428 -6.87 -7.01 4.78
N HIS A 429 -7.11 -5.93 5.52
CA HIS A 429 -7.19 -5.94 6.99
C HIS A 429 -5.94 -6.48 7.68
N THR A 430 -4.77 -6.02 7.21
CA THR A 430 -3.47 -6.43 7.75
C THR A 430 -3.00 -5.50 8.88
N THR A 431 -2.70 -6.06 10.05
CA THR A 431 -1.98 -5.37 11.12
C THR A 431 -0.50 -5.74 11.13
N TRP A 432 0.33 -4.80 11.54
CA TRP A 432 1.78 -5.02 11.60
C TRP A 432 2.41 -4.36 12.84
N GLU A 433 3.51 -4.95 13.29
CA GLU A 433 4.43 -4.40 14.28
C GLU A 433 5.84 -4.43 13.69
N LEU A 434 6.55 -3.29 13.74
CA LEU A 434 7.89 -3.12 13.19
C LEU A 434 8.94 -3.05 14.29
N TYR A 435 10.04 -3.74 14.07
CA TYR A 435 11.19 -3.80 14.99
C TYR A 435 12.50 -3.75 14.21
N ALA A 436 13.61 -3.42 14.92
CA ALA A 436 14.96 -3.56 14.38
C ALA A 436 15.96 -4.07 15.43
N VAL A 437 17.05 -4.64 14.95
CA VAL A 437 18.23 -5.00 15.73
C VAL A 437 19.43 -4.26 15.12
N PRO A 438 19.86 -3.10 15.67
CA PRO A 438 20.91 -2.28 15.04
C PRO A 438 22.30 -2.90 15.04
N ASP A 439 22.58 -3.80 15.98
CA ASP A 439 23.87 -4.50 16.13
C ASP A 439 23.64 -6.02 16.07
N TYR A 440 23.28 -6.51 14.88
CA TYR A 440 23.03 -7.93 14.67
C TYR A 440 24.33 -8.73 14.71
N SER A 441 24.41 -9.70 15.61
CA SER A 441 25.59 -10.55 15.80
C SER A 441 25.33 -12.04 15.57
N GLY A 442 24.10 -12.40 15.28
CA GLY A 442 23.62 -13.75 15.03
C GLY A 442 22.13 -13.87 15.35
N MET A 443 21.54 -15.02 15.06
CA MET A 443 20.10 -15.28 15.18
C MET A 443 19.57 -15.02 16.61
N GLU A 444 20.40 -15.22 17.64
CA GLU A 444 20.05 -14.95 19.04
C GLU A 444 19.79 -13.46 19.32
N SER A 445 20.35 -12.54 18.50
CA SER A 445 20.09 -11.10 18.65
C SER A 445 18.65 -10.74 18.31
N LEU A 446 17.96 -11.55 17.49
CA LEU A 446 16.55 -11.33 17.13
C LEU A 446 15.60 -11.47 18.32
N ALA A 447 16.06 -12.02 19.45
CA ALA A 447 15.27 -12.14 20.68
C ALA A 447 15.15 -10.81 21.47
N GLN A 448 15.92 -9.79 21.13
CA GLN A 448 15.94 -8.49 21.84
C GLN A 448 15.86 -7.30 20.86
N PRO A 449 14.81 -7.24 20.02
CA PRO A 449 14.68 -6.16 19.05
C PRO A 449 14.22 -4.86 19.72
N VAL A 450 14.55 -3.73 19.08
CA VAL A 450 14.00 -2.42 19.38
C VAL A 450 12.67 -2.29 18.65
N TYR A 451 11.60 -1.96 19.36
CA TYR A 451 10.30 -1.67 18.78
C TYR A 451 10.32 -0.30 18.09
N LEU A 452 9.84 -0.22 16.84
CA LEU A 452 9.83 0.99 16.01
C LEU A 452 8.42 1.54 15.74
N GLY A 453 7.41 0.69 15.80
CA GLY A 453 6.05 1.12 15.53
C GLY A 453 5.10 -0.03 15.21
N SER A 454 3.83 0.30 15.04
CA SER A 454 2.79 -0.63 14.59
C SER A 454 1.72 0.13 13.81
N GLY A 455 0.94 -0.58 13.01
CA GLY A 455 -0.13 0.02 12.24
C GLY A 455 -1.07 -1.01 11.64
N TYR A 456 -1.89 -0.51 10.73
CA TYR A 456 -2.93 -1.27 10.05
C TYR A 456 -3.03 -0.82 8.59
N PHE A 457 -3.19 -1.77 7.69
CA PHE A 457 -3.51 -1.55 6.28
C PHE A 457 -4.89 -2.09 6.00
N GLU A 458 -5.73 -1.27 5.39
CA GLU A 458 -7.09 -1.66 5.03
C GLU A 458 -7.08 -2.59 3.81
N ASN A 459 -6.24 -2.28 2.82
CA ASN A 459 -6.10 -3.06 1.59
C ASN A 459 -4.78 -3.84 1.56
N GLY A 460 -4.77 -4.95 0.84
CA GLY A 460 -3.55 -5.57 0.38
C GLY A 460 -2.72 -4.58 -0.45
N GLY A 461 -1.40 -4.78 -0.55
CA GLY A 461 -0.55 -3.86 -1.30
C GLY A 461 0.91 -3.85 -0.88
N TYR A 462 1.67 -2.97 -1.50
CA TYR A 462 3.04 -2.63 -1.15
C TYR A 462 3.07 -1.34 -0.34
N TYR A 463 3.73 -1.35 0.80
CA TYR A 463 3.74 -0.23 1.73
C TYR A 463 5.13 0.07 2.26
N THR A 464 5.51 1.35 2.24
CA THR A 464 6.67 1.87 2.95
C THR A 464 6.21 2.55 4.23
N VAL A 465 6.73 2.08 5.35
CA VAL A 465 6.45 2.58 6.70
C VAL A 465 7.61 3.43 7.16
N ASP A 466 7.36 4.73 7.35
CA ASP A 466 8.34 5.66 7.87
C ASP A 466 8.62 5.38 9.36
N ILE A 467 9.91 5.46 9.76
CA ILE A 467 10.35 5.28 11.14
C ILE A 467 10.55 6.66 11.77
N PRO A 468 9.70 7.04 12.74
CA PRO A 468 9.77 8.38 13.33
C PRO A 468 10.99 8.58 14.24
N GLU A 469 11.57 7.49 14.76
CA GLU A 469 12.77 7.54 15.61
C GLU A 469 14.04 7.39 14.77
N MET A 470 15.10 8.13 15.13
CA MET A 470 16.38 8.02 14.45
C MET A 470 17.17 6.80 14.95
N LEU A 471 17.09 5.68 14.21
CA LEU A 471 17.91 4.51 14.49
C LEU A 471 19.24 4.60 13.73
N SER A 472 20.31 4.89 14.48
CA SER A 472 21.65 5.02 13.93
C SER A 472 22.27 3.66 13.63
N LEU A 473 22.81 3.52 12.41
CA LEU A 473 23.61 2.40 11.96
C LEU A 473 25.06 2.87 11.76
N SER A 474 26.03 2.00 12.04
CA SER A 474 27.44 2.31 11.82
C SER A 474 27.95 1.60 10.57
N ALA A 475 28.83 2.24 9.81
CA ALA A 475 29.43 1.64 8.62
C ALA A 475 30.02 0.26 8.91
N GLY A 476 29.67 -0.73 8.10
CA GLY A 476 30.10 -2.12 8.24
C GLY A 476 29.43 -2.90 9.39
N SER A 477 28.53 -2.29 10.18
CA SER A 477 27.74 -3.05 11.15
C SER A 477 26.61 -3.81 10.46
N ARG A 478 26.26 -4.98 11.00
CA ARG A 478 25.09 -5.71 10.57
C ARG A 478 23.89 -5.28 11.37
N PHE A 479 22.78 -5.13 10.71
CA PHE A 479 21.50 -4.80 11.34
C PHE A 479 20.38 -5.68 10.79
N ALA A 480 19.31 -5.86 11.55
CA ALA A 480 18.12 -6.54 11.11
C ALA A 480 16.92 -5.62 11.18
N VAL A 481 16.03 -5.72 10.20
CA VAL A 481 14.66 -5.20 10.25
C VAL A 481 13.72 -6.37 10.41
N MET A 482 12.67 -6.21 11.22
CA MET A 482 11.77 -7.30 11.59
C MET A 482 10.33 -6.81 11.58
N VAL A 483 9.44 -7.64 11.06
CA VAL A 483 8.00 -7.39 11.05
C VAL A 483 7.27 -8.56 11.68
N ARG A 484 6.36 -8.27 12.58
CA ARG A 484 5.26 -9.16 12.91
C ARG A 484 4.05 -8.73 12.12
N ILE A 485 3.55 -9.59 11.25
CA ILE A 485 2.38 -9.33 10.41
C ILE A 485 1.22 -10.23 10.83
N THR A 486 0.00 -9.70 10.76
CA THR A 486 -1.21 -10.47 10.96
C THR A 486 -2.23 -10.06 9.90
N THR A 487 -2.61 -10.99 9.03
CA THR A 487 -3.58 -10.81 7.96
C THR A 487 -4.73 -11.80 8.18
N GLU A 488 -5.92 -11.31 8.54
CA GLU A 488 -7.01 -12.13 9.09
C GLU A 488 -7.42 -13.30 8.20
N ASN A 489 -7.42 -13.11 6.88
CA ASN A 489 -7.88 -14.09 5.91
C ASN A 489 -6.76 -14.91 5.27
N SER A 490 -5.50 -14.70 5.64
CA SER A 490 -4.35 -15.39 5.08
C SER A 490 -3.76 -16.43 6.04
N GLU A 491 -3.55 -17.65 5.56
CA GLU A 491 -2.76 -18.66 6.27
C GLU A 491 -1.25 -18.52 6.03
N ARG A 492 -0.85 -17.59 5.12
CA ARG A 492 0.53 -17.34 4.69
C ARG A 492 0.76 -15.83 4.50
N PRO A 493 0.88 -15.06 5.59
CA PRO A 493 0.87 -13.60 5.53
C PRO A 493 2.17 -12.95 5.03
N ILE A 494 3.22 -13.71 4.75
CA ILE A 494 4.53 -13.20 4.34
C ILE A 494 4.67 -13.30 2.82
N ALA A 495 4.89 -12.18 2.14
CA ALA A 495 5.24 -12.17 0.71
C ALA A 495 6.70 -12.58 0.52
N ILE A 496 6.95 -13.42 -0.50
CA ILE A 496 8.26 -13.98 -0.82
C ILE A 496 8.58 -13.91 -2.31
N GLU A 497 9.87 -13.83 -2.61
CA GLU A 497 10.46 -14.04 -3.92
C GLU A 497 11.11 -15.42 -3.97
N TYR A 498 10.90 -16.15 -5.06
CA TYR A 498 11.56 -17.44 -5.28
C TYR A 498 11.50 -17.85 -6.76
N PRO A 499 12.38 -18.76 -7.23
CA PRO A 499 12.35 -19.24 -8.61
C PRO A 499 11.18 -20.22 -8.83
N ALA A 500 9.95 -19.69 -8.90
CA ALA A 500 8.72 -20.46 -9.05
C ALA A 500 8.52 -21.05 -10.44
N SER A 501 9.10 -20.42 -11.47
CA SER A 501 8.95 -20.77 -12.89
C SER A 501 10.12 -20.23 -13.70
N ASP A 502 10.11 -20.49 -15.01
CA ASP A 502 11.10 -19.88 -15.93
C ASP A 502 11.04 -18.34 -15.88
N LEU A 503 9.87 -17.74 -15.66
CA LEU A 503 9.68 -16.31 -15.54
C LEU A 503 10.47 -15.70 -14.37
N THR A 504 10.51 -16.39 -13.24
CA THR A 504 11.17 -15.94 -11.99
C THR A 504 12.52 -16.64 -11.75
N ALA A 505 13.08 -17.30 -12.76
CA ALA A 505 14.33 -18.05 -12.65
C ALA A 505 15.54 -17.17 -12.29
N GLY A 506 15.40 -15.83 -12.44
CA GLY A 506 16.40 -14.83 -12.06
C GLY A 506 16.44 -14.49 -10.57
N ALA A 507 15.57 -15.04 -9.72
CA ALA A 507 15.63 -14.82 -8.27
C ALA A 507 16.99 -15.30 -7.71
N ASP A 508 17.76 -14.40 -7.10
CA ASP A 508 19.04 -14.69 -6.48
C ASP A 508 18.87 -14.96 -4.99
N LEU A 509 18.99 -16.22 -4.59
CA LEU A 509 18.87 -16.63 -3.19
C LEU A 509 20.20 -16.55 -2.42
N SER A 510 21.28 -16.05 -3.04
CA SER A 510 22.60 -15.95 -2.42
C SER A 510 22.90 -14.58 -1.81
N ASP A 511 22.10 -13.57 -2.11
CA ASP A 511 22.26 -12.17 -1.69
C ASP A 511 21.42 -11.81 -0.45
N GLY A 512 20.47 -12.67 -0.05
CA GLY A 512 19.59 -12.50 1.10
C GLY A 512 20.07 -13.18 2.38
N GLU A 513 19.67 -12.66 3.53
CA GLU A 513 19.74 -13.32 4.83
C GLU A 513 18.41 -13.07 5.56
N GLY A 514 17.43 -13.90 5.21
CA GLY A 514 16.07 -13.84 5.73
C GLY A 514 15.80 -14.88 6.81
N TYR A 515 14.96 -14.52 7.76
CA TYR A 515 14.52 -15.41 8.83
C TYR A 515 13.03 -15.29 9.04
N ILE A 516 12.35 -16.42 9.32
CA ILE A 516 10.96 -16.44 9.74
C ILE A 516 10.80 -17.10 11.09
N SER A 517 9.76 -16.71 11.82
CA SER A 517 9.42 -17.29 13.10
C SER A 517 7.91 -17.32 13.32
N TYR A 518 7.43 -18.37 13.99
CA TYR A 518 6.04 -18.47 14.43
C TYR A 518 5.74 -17.57 15.63
N ASP A 519 6.67 -17.48 16.56
CA ASP A 519 6.47 -16.90 17.91
C ASP A 519 7.42 -15.73 18.24
N GLY A 520 8.29 -15.34 17.28
CA GLY A 520 9.32 -14.33 17.48
C GLY A 520 10.54 -14.76 18.31
N ASN A 521 10.60 -16.05 18.70
CA ASN A 521 11.69 -16.58 19.54
C ASN A 521 12.54 -17.64 18.83
N GLN A 522 11.89 -18.49 18.05
CA GLN A 522 12.58 -19.55 17.28
C GLN A 522 12.58 -19.15 15.82
N TRP A 523 13.75 -18.90 15.28
CA TRP A 523 13.94 -18.42 13.92
C TRP A 523 14.54 -19.50 13.03
N VAL A 524 14.13 -19.53 11.77
CA VAL A 524 14.68 -20.40 10.72
C VAL A 524 15.00 -19.57 9.48
N SER A 525 16.08 -19.93 8.76
CA SER A 525 16.48 -19.23 7.54
C SER A 525 15.46 -19.49 6.43
N ALA A 526 15.03 -18.43 5.77
CA ALA A 526 14.10 -18.48 4.65
C ALA A 526 14.76 -19.11 3.41
N GLU A 527 15.97 -18.71 3.09
CA GLU A 527 16.72 -19.20 1.92
C GLU A 527 17.07 -20.68 2.06
N THR A 528 17.55 -21.08 3.26
CA THR A 528 18.01 -22.46 3.49
C THR A 528 16.87 -23.46 3.61
N GLU A 529 15.80 -23.11 4.35
CA GLU A 529 14.72 -24.04 4.68
C GLU A 529 13.59 -24.01 3.65
N TYR A 530 13.36 -22.85 3.01
CA TYR A 530 12.24 -22.65 2.10
C TYR A 530 12.65 -22.27 0.68
N GLY A 531 13.91 -21.91 0.43
CA GLY A 531 14.42 -21.53 -0.88
C GLY A 531 13.78 -20.24 -1.42
N CYS A 532 13.65 -19.23 -0.58
CA CYS A 532 13.03 -17.96 -0.93
C CYS A 532 13.68 -16.78 -0.23
N ASN A 533 13.63 -15.60 -0.84
CA ASN A 533 13.88 -14.31 -0.21
C ASN A 533 12.58 -13.76 0.38
N LEU A 534 12.69 -12.95 1.43
CA LEU A 534 11.55 -12.27 2.04
C LEU A 534 11.40 -10.86 1.42
N CYS A 535 10.19 -10.49 1.04
CA CYS A 535 9.89 -9.15 0.51
C CYS A 535 9.86 -8.13 1.67
N LEU A 536 11.05 -7.69 2.07
CA LEU A 536 11.26 -6.78 3.19
C LEU A 536 12.48 -5.92 2.91
N LYS A 537 12.29 -4.62 2.69
CA LYS A 537 13.34 -3.68 2.36
C LYS A 537 13.57 -2.67 3.48
N ALA A 538 14.78 -2.12 3.56
CA ALA A 538 15.11 -1.05 4.49
C ALA A 538 15.66 0.16 3.73
N PHE A 539 15.25 1.36 4.15
CA PHE A 539 15.66 2.62 3.55
C PHE A 539 16.42 3.47 4.56
N THR A 540 17.52 4.07 4.10
CA THR A 540 18.42 4.83 4.95
C THR A 540 18.73 6.20 4.38
N VAL A 541 19.19 7.11 5.27
CA VAL A 541 19.84 8.36 4.88
C VAL A 541 21.22 8.41 5.51
N ASN A 542 22.19 8.97 4.79
CA ASN A 542 23.53 9.18 5.29
C ASN A 542 23.52 10.22 6.41
N LYS A 543 24.25 9.97 7.49
CA LYS A 543 24.35 10.96 8.60
C LYS A 543 24.94 12.27 8.17
N GLU A 544 25.82 12.26 7.16
CA GLU A 544 26.43 13.49 6.60
C GLU A 544 25.38 14.35 5.90
N SER A 545 24.44 13.74 5.15
CA SER A 545 23.35 14.46 4.44
C SER A 545 22.40 15.21 5.36
N LEU A 546 22.30 14.83 6.65
CA LEU A 546 21.44 15.54 7.62
C LEU A 546 21.99 16.89 8.10
N TYR A 547 23.24 17.20 7.78
CA TYR A 547 23.92 18.42 8.23
C TYR A 547 24.25 19.38 7.09
N GLU A 548 23.94 19.02 5.84
CA GLU A 548 24.00 19.87 4.67
C GLU A 548 22.67 20.56 4.39
#